data_5b00a50b903e4bc66d4967228f1755cb
#
_entry.id   5b00a50b903e4bc66d4967228f1755cb
#
_cell.length_a   1.000
_cell.length_b   1.000
_cell.length_c   1.000
_cell.angle_alpha   90.00
_cell.angle_beta   90.00
_cell.angle_gamma   90.00
#
_symmetry.space_group_name_H-M   'P 1'
#
loop_
_entity.id
_entity.type
_entity.pdbx_description
1 polymer ?
#
loop_
_entity_poly.entity_id
_entity_poly.type
_entity_poly.pdbx_seq_one_letter_code
_entity_poly.pdbx_strand_id
1 'polypeptide(L)'
;MKTNYHTHTFRCGHAIGDEEEMVISALNEGIEVLGFSEHVPLPHYRKHLLKGIPYTIGNFHSFGSACLSILKNGPAMRLPYSKKDIHIEKVKELKEKYKDQITIYQGFEAEYFEEYLDYYQELLDSGEIDYLILGNHFDKY
;
A
#
# COMPACT_ATOMS: atom_id res chain seq x y z
N MET A 1 15.84 15.51 -12.17
CA MET A 1 14.56 14.79 -12.02
C MET A 1 14.38 14.45 -10.55
N LYS A 2 13.33 14.97 -9.91
CA LYS A 2 13.00 14.69 -8.49
C LYS A 2 11.90 13.64 -8.44
N THR A 3 12.14 12.52 -7.78
CA THR A 3 11.25 11.36 -7.78
C THR A 3 10.95 10.86 -6.37
N ASN A 4 9.74 10.35 -6.16
CA ASN A 4 9.35 9.63 -4.95
C ASN A 4 8.51 8.42 -5.34
N TYR A 5 8.99 7.22 -5.04
CA TYR A 5 8.29 5.96 -5.32
C TYR A 5 7.68 5.30 -4.07
N HIS A 6 7.78 5.94 -2.90
CA HIS A 6 7.30 5.38 -1.64
C HIS A 6 6.33 6.36 -0.95
N THR A 7 5.07 6.29 -1.33
CA THR A 7 4.02 7.19 -0.83
C THR A 7 2.80 6.38 -0.37
N HIS A 8 2.39 6.64 0.87
CA HIS A 8 1.18 6.10 1.48
C HIS A 8 0.10 7.17 1.60
N THR A 9 -1.16 6.74 1.66
CA THR A 9 -2.32 7.60 1.91
C THR A 9 -3.02 7.22 3.22
N PHE A 10 -4.09 7.92 3.57
CA PHE A 10 -4.90 7.58 4.75
C PHE A 10 -5.45 6.15 4.74
N ARG A 11 -5.48 5.49 3.57
CA ARG A 11 -6.08 4.15 3.41
C ARG A 11 -5.32 3.05 4.13
N CYS A 12 -4.02 3.19 4.31
CA CYS A 12 -3.23 2.24 5.10
C CYS A 12 -3.30 2.50 6.62
N GLY A 13 -3.90 3.64 7.03
CA GLY A 13 -4.14 3.95 8.44
C GLY A 13 -2.96 4.53 9.21
N HIS A 14 -1.83 4.83 8.55
CA HIS A 14 -0.66 5.46 9.18
C HIS A 14 -0.15 6.71 8.44
N ALA A 15 -0.83 7.13 7.39
CA ALA A 15 -0.57 8.38 6.69
C ALA A 15 -1.81 9.29 6.72
N ILE A 16 -1.63 10.55 6.40
CA ILE A 16 -2.67 11.58 6.34
C ILE A 16 -2.78 12.05 4.88
N GLY A 17 -3.99 12.29 4.40
CA GLY A 17 -4.27 12.74 3.06
C GLY A 17 -4.68 11.62 2.11
N ASP A 18 -5.52 11.99 1.14
CA ASP A 18 -5.94 11.08 0.09
C ASP A 18 -4.97 11.08 -1.11
N GLU A 19 -5.25 10.28 -2.13
CA GLU A 19 -4.38 10.15 -3.29
C GLU A 19 -4.19 11.49 -4.02
N GLU A 20 -5.22 12.31 -4.12
CA GLU A 20 -5.12 13.59 -4.82
C GLU A 20 -4.35 14.63 -4.01
N GLU A 21 -4.51 14.66 -2.70
CA GLU A 21 -3.72 15.51 -1.80
C GLU A 21 -2.23 15.19 -1.88
N MET A 22 -1.87 13.89 -2.04
CA MET A 22 -0.48 13.47 -2.26
C MET A 22 0.06 13.98 -3.60
N VAL A 23 -0.72 13.92 -4.68
CA VAL A 23 -0.32 14.48 -5.99
C VAL A 23 -0.10 15.98 -5.91
N ILE A 24 -1.02 16.72 -5.29
CA ILE A 24 -0.91 18.18 -5.12
C ILE A 24 0.33 18.53 -4.29
N SER A 25 0.56 17.80 -3.22
CA SER A 25 1.75 17.97 -2.37
C SER A 25 3.05 17.73 -3.15
N ALA A 26 3.07 16.66 -3.96
CA ALA A 26 4.21 16.33 -4.81
C ALA A 26 4.50 17.43 -5.84
N LEU A 27 3.46 17.96 -6.48
CA LEU A 27 3.60 19.08 -7.43
C LEU A 27 4.16 20.34 -6.75
N ASN A 28 3.66 20.68 -5.56
CA ASN A 28 4.14 21.83 -4.78
C ASN A 28 5.61 21.69 -4.40
N GLU A 29 6.09 20.47 -4.18
CA GLU A 29 7.49 20.18 -3.88
C GLU A 29 8.37 19.99 -5.12
N GLY A 30 7.82 20.15 -6.32
CA GLY A 30 8.51 20.00 -7.57
C GLY A 30 8.94 18.56 -7.87
N ILE A 31 8.16 17.57 -7.41
CA ILE A 31 8.36 16.17 -7.76
C ILE A 31 7.83 15.94 -9.18
N GLU A 32 8.65 15.32 -10.01
CA GLU A 32 8.34 15.03 -11.41
C GLU A 32 7.77 13.62 -11.61
N VAL A 33 8.09 12.70 -10.68
CA VAL A 33 7.60 11.31 -10.70
C VAL A 33 7.15 10.92 -9.29
N LEU A 34 5.88 10.54 -9.17
CA LEU A 34 5.27 10.06 -7.92
C LEU A 34 4.81 8.61 -8.08
N GLY A 35 5.23 7.75 -7.17
CA GLY A 35 4.73 6.38 -7.06
C GLY A 35 3.91 6.19 -5.80
N PHE A 36 2.69 5.70 -5.93
CA PHE A 36 1.91 5.20 -4.80
C PHE A 36 2.37 3.81 -4.42
N SER A 37 2.51 3.55 -3.12
CA SER A 37 3.01 2.27 -2.60
C SER A 37 2.34 1.91 -1.27
N GLU A 38 1.02 1.90 -1.25
CA GLU A 38 0.28 1.40 -0.09
C GLU A 38 0.78 0.01 0.31
N HIS A 39 0.73 -0.34 1.60
CA HIS A 39 0.95 -1.72 2.00
C HIS A 39 -0.02 -2.64 1.26
N VAL A 40 0.52 -3.64 0.57
CA VAL A 40 -0.25 -4.51 -0.33
C VAL A 40 -1.48 -5.10 0.34
N PRO A 41 -2.67 -4.94 -0.24
CA PRO A 41 -3.89 -5.55 0.29
C PRO A 41 -3.84 -7.07 0.11
N LEU A 42 -4.01 -7.83 1.20
CA LEU A 42 -3.90 -9.29 1.17
C LEU A 42 -5.27 -9.95 1.08
N PRO A 43 -5.53 -10.76 0.04
CA PRO A 43 -6.74 -11.57 -0.05
C PRO A 43 -6.71 -12.71 1.00
N HIS A 44 -7.84 -13.01 1.58
CA HIS A 44 -8.02 -14.19 2.47
C HIS A 44 -7.00 -14.31 3.61
N TYR A 45 -6.40 -13.20 4.06
CA TYR A 45 -5.35 -13.20 5.09
C TYR A 45 -5.74 -13.90 6.40
N ARG A 46 -7.05 -14.05 6.68
CA ARG A 46 -7.54 -14.77 7.87
C ARG A 46 -7.01 -16.20 7.97
N LYS A 47 -6.65 -16.82 6.83
CA LYS A 47 -6.00 -18.14 6.80
C LYS A 47 -4.59 -18.10 7.40
N HIS A 48 -3.97 -16.92 7.41
CA HIS A 48 -2.60 -16.68 7.89
C HIS A 48 -2.55 -15.81 9.14
N LEU A 49 -3.70 -15.56 9.77
CA LEU A 49 -3.86 -14.64 10.91
C LEU A 49 -2.86 -14.90 12.04
N LEU A 50 -2.64 -16.16 12.39
CA LEU A 50 -1.72 -16.52 13.48
C LEU A 50 -0.28 -16.14 13.19
N LYS A 51 0.14 -16.11 11.93
CA LYS A 51 1.48 -15.69 11.52
C LYS A 51 1.68 -14.18 11.63
N GLY A 52 0.62 -13.40 11.41
CA GLY A 52 0.66 -11.94 11.43
C GLY A 52 0.56 -11.30 12.81
N ILE A 53 -0.04 -11.99 13.80
CA ILE A 53 -0.29 -11.44 15.15
C ILE A 53 0.98 -10.90 15.83
N PRO A 54 2.11 -11.64 15.90
CA PRO A 54 3.31 -11.16 16.59
C PRO A 54 3.85 -9.85 16.02
N TYR A 55 3.73 -9.67 14.71
CA TYR A 55 4.26 -8.49 14.01
C TYR A 55 3.41 -7.24 14.19
N THR A 56 2.09 -7.42 14.36
CA THR A 56 1.15 -6.30 14.40
C THR A 56 1.01 -5.72 15.81
N ILE A 57 1.07 -6.53 16.85
CA ILE A 57 0.84 -6.10 18.24
C ILE A 57 1.83 -5.02 18.66
N GLY A 58 3.09 -5.12 18.23
CA GLY A 58 4.13 -4.15 18.57
C GLY A 58 3.91 -2.74 17.99
N ASN A 59 3.05 -2.60 16.98
CA ASN A 59 2.82 -1.35 16.27
C ASN A 59 1.57 -0.59 16.72
N PHE A 60 0.82 -1.08 17.70
CA PHE A 60 -0.42 -0.48 18.16
C PHE A 60 -0.35 -0.03 19.62
N HIS A 61 -0.93 1.13 19.91
CA HIS A 61 -0.99 1.69 21.26
C HIS A 61 -1.95 0.94 22.18
N SER A 62 -2.85 0.15 21.63
CA SER A 62 -3.75 -0.68 22.41
C SER A 62 -3.95 -2.06 21.79
N PHE A 63 -3.97 -3.07 22.62
CA PHE A 63 -4.21 -4.47 22.21
C PHE A 63 -5.55 -4.65 21.47
N GLY A 64 -6.61 -3.96 21.92
CA GLY A 64 -7.93 -4.06 21.31
C GLY A 64 -7.97 -3.50 19.87
N SER A 65 -7.34 -2.35 19.61
CA SER A 65 -7.27 -1.78 18.26
C SER A 65 -6.38 -2.61 17.33
N ALA A 66 -5.30 -3.18 17.87
CA ALA A 66 -4.43 -4.09 17.13
C ALA A 66 -5.21 -5.34 16.66
N CYS A 67 -5.92 -6.00 17.57
CA CYS A 67 -6.73 -7.19 17.25
C CYS A 67 -7.81 -6.86 16.21
N LEU A 68 -8.51 -5.74 16.35
CA LEU A 68 -9.55 -5.33 15.39
C LEU A 68 -8.96 -5.04 14.01
N SER A 69 -7.81 -4.39 13.93
CA SER A 69 -7.12 -4.13 12.67
C SER A 69 -6.67 -5.42 11.99
N ILE A 70 -6.05 -6.33 12.74
CA ILE A 70 -5.65 -7.65 12.23
C ILE A 70 -6.85 -8.41 11.66
N LEU A 71 -7.98 -8.41 12.38
CA LEU A 71 -9.19 -9.10 11.94
C LEU A 71 -9.79 -8.52 10.65
N LYS A 72 -9.63 -7.21 10.43
CA LYS A 72 -10.17 -6.53 9.26
C LYS A 72 -9.23 -6.55 8.05
N ASN A 73 -7.96 -6.27 8.26
CA ASN A 73 -7.04 -5.85 7.21
C ASN A 73 -5.81 -6.77 7.06
N GLY A 74 -5.56 -7.66 8.00
CA GLY A 74 -4.34 -8.45 8.03
C GLY A 74 -3.23 -7.84 8.90
N PRO A 75 -2.04 -8.44 8.89
CA PRO A 75 -0.91 -7.98 9.68
C PRO A 75 -0.44 -6.60 9.21
N ALA A 76 0.05 -5.79 10.15
CA ALA A 76 0.44 -4.40 9.96
C ALA A 76 -0.73 -3.46 9.56
N MET A 77 -0.45 -2.17 9.47
CA MET A 77 -1.40 -1.18 8.96
C MET A 77 -1.34 -1.21 7.43
N ARG A 78 -2.39 -1.67 6.78
CA ARG A 78 -2.41 -1.83 5.32
C ARG A 78 -3.74 -1.45 4.69
N LEU A 79 -3.71 -1.23 3.38
CA LEU A 79 -4.91 -1.05 2.57
C LEU A 79 -5.82 -2.29 2.71
N PRO A 80 -7.08 -2.12 3.15
CA PRO A 80 -8.03 -3.22 3.16
C PRO A 80 -8.23 -3.82 1.77
N TYR A 81 -8.26 -5.15 1.65
CA TYR A 81 -8.43 -5.82 0.35
C TYR A 81 -9.70 -5.36 -0.39
N SER A 82 -10.80 -5.13 0.35
CA SER A 82 -12.05 -4.59 -0.21
C SER A 82 -11.96 -3.16 -0.76
N LYS A 83 -10.85 -2.47 -0.54
CA LYS A 83 -10.57 -1.12 -1.04
C LYS A 83 -9.50 -1.08 -2.14
N LYS A 84 -8.95 -2.24 -2.52
CA LYS A 84 -7.90 -2.37 -3.53
C LYS A 84 -8.30 -1.68 -4.84
N ASP A 85 -9.44 -2.08 -5.39
CA ASP A 85 -9.88 -1.60 -6.69
C ASP A 85 -10.23 -0.10 -6.67
N ILE A 86 -10.80 0.39 -5.56
CA ILE A 86 -11.10 1.81 -5.39
C ILE A 86 -9.81 2.63 -5.42
N HIS A 87 -8.77 2.18 -4.76
CA HIS A 87 -7.47 2.85 -4.76
C HIS A 87 -6.83 2.83 -6.15
N ILE A 88 -6.79 1.69 -6.81
CA ILE A 88 -6.21 1.53 -8.15
C ILE A 88 -6.94 2.44 -9.17
N GLU A 89 -8.26 2.44 -9.19
CA GLU A 89 -9.04 3.29 -10.10
C GLU A 89 -8.83 4.78 -9.78
N LYS A 90 -8.74 5.17 -8.51
CA LYS A 90 -8.44 6.55 -8.14
C LYS A 90 -7.08 7.00 -8.64
N VAL A 91 -6.04 6.19 -8.47
CA VAL A 91 -4.71 6.50 -9.00
C VAL A 91 -4.71 6.59 -10.53
N LYS A 92 -5.46 5.71 -11.20
CA LYS A 92 -5.62 5.75 -12.65
C LYS A 92 -6.31 7.04 -13.15
N GLU A 93 -7.35 7.48 -12.45
CA GLU A 93 -7.97 8.79 -12.72
C GLU A 93 -6.97 9.94 -12.57
N LEU A 94 -6.15 9.92 -11.53
CA LEU A 94 -5.13 10.93 -11.27
C LEU A 94 -3.99 10.89 -12.29
N LYS A 95 -3.57 9.71 -12.75
CA LYS A 95 -2.63 9.57 -13.86
C LYS A 95 -3.10 10.35 -15.09
N GLU A 96 -4.36 10.20 -15.47
CA GLU A 96 -4.91 10.92 -16.63
C GLU A 96 -5.10 12.41 -16.35
N LYS A 97 -5.62 12.76 -15.16
CA LYS A 97 -5.89 14.16 -14.78
C LYS A 97 -4.62 15.02 -14.76
N TYR A 98 -3.52 14.48 -14.29
CA TYR A 98 -2.26 15.21 -14.08
C TYR A 98 -1.14 14.85 -15.06
N LYS A 99 -1.44 14.12 -16.14
CA LYS A 99 -0.46 13.57 -17.10
C LYS A 99 0.52 14.58 -17.68
N ASP A 100 0.11 15.84 -17.82
CA ASP A 100 0.95 16.92 -18.39
C ASP A 100 1.80 17.63 -17.32
N GLN A 101 1.65 17.27 -16.03
CA GLN A 101 2.28 17.95 -14.91
C GLN A 101 3.22 17.03 -14.12
N ILE A 102 2.84 15.77 -13.94
CA ILE A 102 3.59 14.79 -13.15
C ILE A 102 3.35 13.37 -13.69
N THR A 103 4.39 12.55 -13.69
CA THR A 103 4.25 11.13 -13.99
C THR A 103 3.85 10.39 -12.71
N ILE A 104 2.75 9.63 -12.75
CA ILE A 104 2.26 8.87 -11.60
C ILE A 104 2.37 7.37 -11.90
N TYR A 105 2.86 6.60 -10.93
CA TYR A 105 2.89 5.15 -10.96
C TYR A 105 2.06 4.56 -9.83
N GLN A 106 1.40 3.43 -10.12
CA GLN A 106 0.69 2.62 -9.14
C GLN A 106 1.55 1.44 -8.74
N GLY A 107 1.88 1.34 -7.48
CA GLY A 107 2.57 0.18 -6.91
C GLY A 107 2.00 -0.21 -5.56
N PHE A 108 2.61 -1.19 -4.95
CA PHE A 108 2.40 -1.56 -3.56
C PHE A 108 3.72 -1.84 -2.87
N GLU A 109 3.76 -1.60 -1.56
CA GLU A 109 4.80 -2.11 -0.68
C GLU A 109 4.37 -3.49 -0.17
N ALA A 110 5.13 -4.52 -0.55
CA ALA A 110 4.83 -5.91 -0.24
C ALA A 110 5.90 -6.49 0.67
N GLU A 111 5.50 -7.10 1.78
CA GLU A 111 6.38 -7.92 2.60
C GLU A 111 6.56 -9.30 1.95
N TYR A 112 7.70 -9.93 2.19
CA TYR A 112 7.93 -11.29 1.73
C TYR A 112 7.09 -12.29 2.55
N PHE A 113 5.98 -12.70 1.96
CA PHE A 113 5.16 -13.82 2.43
C PHE A 113 5.09 -14.87 1.33
N GLU A 114 5.69 -16.03 1.56
CA GLU A 114 5.77 -17.10 0.57
C GLU A 114 4.40 -17.49 0.01
N GLU A 115 3.37 -17.49 0.86
CA GLU A 115 1.99 -17.80 0.50
C GLU A 115 1.30 -16.77 -0.40
N TYR A 116 1.89 -15.59 -0.62
CA TYR A 116 1.35 -14.51 -1.45
C TYR A 116 2.19 -14.22 -2.70
N LEU A 117 3.26 -14.96 -2.97
CA LEU A 117 4.12 -14.69 -4.13
C LEU A 117 3.36 -14.79 -5.46
N ASP A 118 2.51 -15.81 -5.61
CA ASP A 118 1.67 -15.97 -6.80
C ASP A 118 0.72 -14.78 -6.98
N TYR A 119 0.09 -14.33 -5.90
CA TYR A 119 -0.78 -13.15 -5.92
C TYR A 119 -0.02 -11.87 -6.30
N TYR A 120 1.19 -11.69 -5.81
CA TYR A 120 2.02 -10.53 -6.20
C TYR A 120 2.40 -10.57 -7.67
N GLN A 121 2.69 -11.76 -8.19
CA GLN A 121 2.96 -11.95 -9.61
C GLN A 121 1.70 -11.65 -10.46
N GLU A 122 0.53 -12.12 -10.04
CA GLU A 122 -0.74 -11.83 -10.71
C GLU A 122 -1.03 -10.32 -10.78
N LEU A 123 -0.77 -9.57 -9.71
CA LEU A 123 -0.94 -8.11 -9.71
C LEU A 123 -0.07 -7.41 -10.76
N LEU A 124 1.18 -7.86 -10.93
CA LEU A 124 2.09 -7.32 -11.96
C LEU A 124 1.67 -7.75 -13.37
N ASP A 125 1.34 -9.02 -13.57
CA ASP A 125 1.01 -9.60 -14.87
C ASP A 125 -0.34 -9.06 -15.42
N SER A 126 -1.28 -8.73 -14.53
CA SER A 126 -2.56 -8.13 -14.92
C SER A 126 -2.43 -6.69 -15.40
N GLY A 127 -1.32 -6.01 -15.08
CA GLY A 127 -1.12 -4.59 -15.35
C GLY A 127 -1.94 -3.67 -14.44
N GLU A 128 -2.49 -4.20 -13.35
CA GLU A 128 -3.17 -3.39 -12.31
C GLU A 128 -2.18 -2.47 -11.60
N ILE A 129 -0.92 -2.91 -11.48
CA ILE A 129 0.15 -2.16 -10.87
C ILE A 129 1.39 -2.09 -11.75
N ASP A 130 2.16 -1.03 -11.59
CA ASP A 130 3.39 -0.80 -12.35
C ASP A 130 4.63 -1.41 -11.68
N TYR A 131 4.62 -1.55 -10.32
CA TYR A 131 5.77 -2.03 -9.56
C TYR A 131 5.40 -2.52 -8.16
N LEU A 132 6.34 -3.23 -7.53
CA LEU A 132 6.32 -3.58 -6.11
C LEU A 132 7.60 -3.10 -5.43
N ILE A 133 7.46 -2.63 -4.18
CA ILE A 133 8.59 -2.38 -3.28
C ILE A 133 8.62 -3.52 -2.26
N LEU A 134 9.79 -4.08 -2.01
CA LEU A 134 9.97 -5.03 -0.92
C LEU A 134 10.05 -4.27 0.41
N GLY A 135 9.00 -4.37 1.22
CA GLY A 135 8.94 -3.88 2.58
C GLY A 135 9.58 -4.89 3.54
N ASN A 136 10.64 -4.50 4.23
CA ASN A 136 11.28 -5.36 5.23
C ASN A 136 10.86 -4.97 6.65
N HIS A 137 9.57 -5.18 6.98
CA HIS A 137 9.03 -4.87 8.30
C HIS A 137 9.11 -6.06 9.28
N PHE A 138 9.43 -7.26 8.77
CA PHE A 138 9.37 -8.50 9.53
C PHE A 138 10.64 -9.31 9.29
N ASP A 139 11.65 -9.11 10.14
CA ASP A 139 12.82 -9.97 10.17
C ASP A 139 12.53 -11.21 11.05
N LYS A 140 12.89 -12.38 10.52
CA LYS A 140 13.03 -13.56 11.36
C LYS A 140 14.38 -13.48 12.05
N TYR A 141 14.37 -13.19 13.32
CA TYR A 141 15.51 -13.43 14.19
C TYR A 141 15.51 -14.89 14.65
#